data_7f6cc8d43bc109231edefc1921581a05
#
_entry.id   7f6cc8d43bc109231edefc1921581a05
#
_cell.length_a   1.000
_cell.length_b   1.000
_cell.length_c   1.000
_cell.angle_alpha   90.00
_cell.angle_beta   90.00
_cell.angle_gamma   90.00
#
_symmetry.space_group_name_H-M   'P 1'
#
loop_
_entity.id
_entity.type
_entity.pdbx_description
1 polymer ?
#
loop_
_entity_poly.entity_id
_entity_poly.type
_entity_poly.pdbx_seq_one_letter_code
_entity_poly.pdbx_strand_id
1 'polypeptide(L)'
;AAALEKAANPRNMRPKEIELVALLESGDLDYAWFYESMARASGVRYVQLPASVDLSNADERATYAAASVRVIGASARDTVTMQGAPIRYAFSIPLKATHPALGERFAEFLLTDGRKALEGQFLATLPNPDAVGTGVPTGVQSALGKK
;
A
#
# COMPACT_ATOMS: atom_id res chain seq x y z
N ALA A 1 11.99 12.64 -14.81
CA ALA A 1 12.44 11.37 -14.25
C ALA A 1 13.97 11.25 -14.30
N ALA A 2 14.62 11.23 -15.48
CA ALA A 2 16.08 11.04 -15.63
C ALA A 2 16.96 12.02 -14.81
N ALA A 3 16.54 13.28 -14.67
CA ALA A 3 17.29 14.26 -13.86
C ALA A 3 17.23 13.92 -12.35
N LEU A 4 16.07 13.49 -11.85
CA LEU A 4 15.89 13.05 -10.46
C LEU A 4 16.66 11.75 -10.18
N GLU A 5 16.59 10.81 -11.11
CA GLU A 5 17.32 9.54 -10.99
C GLU A 5 18.83 9.77 -10.95
N LYS A 6 19.35 10.67 -11.80
CA LYS A 6 20.77 11.05 -11.80
C LYS A 6 21.18 11.80 -10.54
N ALA A 7 20.28 12.59 -9.95
CA ALA A 7 20.55 13.36 -8.74
C ALA A 7 20.37 12.52 -7.47
N ALA A 8 19.65 11.39 -7.54
CA ALA A 8 19.42 10.53 -6.39
C ALA A 8 20.74 9.94 -5.88
N ASN A 9 21.01 10.16 -4.59
CA ASN A 9 22.17 9.53 -3.95
C ASN A 9 21.81 8.10 -3.56
N PRO A 10 22.50 7.06 -4.09
CA PRO A 10 22.21 5.67 -3.74
C PRO A 10 22.28 5.38 -2.23
N ARG A 11 23.07 6.17 -1.48
CA ARG A 11 23.14 6.04 -0.02
C ARG A 11 21.85 6.42 0.70
N ASN A 12 20.97 7.17 0.06
CA ASN A 12 19.68 7.59 0.60
C ASN A 12 18.54 6.64 0.23
N MET A 13 18.81 5.63 -0.61
CA MET A 13 17.84 4.56 -0.86
C MET A 13 17.91 3.52 0.25
N ARG A 14 16.76 3.22 0.85
CA ARG A 14 16.64 2.28 1.96
C ARG A 14 15.64 1.18 1.61
N PRO A 15 15.92 -0.08 1.99
CA PRO A 15 15.01 -1.19 1.77
C PRO A 15 13.78 -1.14 2.68
N LYS A 16 13.84 -0.38 3.78
CA LYS A 16 12.75 -0.26 4.76
C LYS A 16 12.44 1.21 5.00
N GLU A 17 11.17 1.56 4.95
CA GLU A 17 10.71 2.95 5.18
C GLU A 17 11.08 3.49 6.56
N ILE A 18 11.08 2.64 7.60
CA ILE A 18 11.42 3.06 8.96
C ILE A 18 12.86 3.61 9.05
N GLU A 19 13.77 3.16 8.19
CA GLU A 19 15.13 3.68 8.12
C GLU A 19 15.16 5.11 7.56
N LEU A 20 14.20 5.47 6.70
CA LEU A 20 14.05 6.84 6.20
C LEU A 20 13.51 7.77 7.28
N VAL A 21 12.62 7.28 8.17
CA VAL A 21 12.15 8.05 9.32
C VAL A 21 13.32 8.47 10.20
N ALA A 22 14.20 7.52 10.54
CA ALA A 22 15.38 7.81 11.36
C ALA A 22 16.31 8.86 10.71
N LEU A 23 16.48 8.82 9.38
CA LEU A 23 17.29 9.80 8.66
C LEU A 23 16.65 11.20 8.61
N LEU A 24 15.32 11.29 8.56
CA LEU A 24 14.59 12.55 8.67
C LEU A 24 14.70 13.13 10.09
N GLU A 25 14.55 12.29 11.11
CA GLU A 25 14.64 12.70 12.52
C GLU A 25 16.05 13.16 12.91
N SER A 26 17.09 12.51 12.36
CA SER A 26 18.49 12.94 12.57
C SER A 26 18.88 14.20 11.78
N GLY A 27 18.07 14.58 10.78
CA GLY A 27 18.39 15.70 9.87
C GLY A 27 19.39 15.33 8.76
N ASP A 28 19.62 14.04 8.54
CA ASP A 28 20.45 13.56 7.43
C ASP A 28 19.72 13.63 6.08
N LEU A 29 18.39 13.73 6.12
CA LEU A 29 17.52 13.97 4.97
C LEU A 29 16.56 15.12 5.24
N ASP A 30 16.40 16.00 4.28
CA ASP A 30 15.36 17.04 4.31
C ASP A 30 14.00 16.52 3.88
N TYR A 31 13.95 15.57 2.94
CA TYR A 31 12.75 14.99 2.35
C TYR A 31 12.94 13.51 2.07
N ALA A 32 11.83 12.75 2.17
CA ALA A 32 11.77 11.36 1.75
C ALA A 32 10.40 11.02 1.16
N TRP A 33 10.34 9.99 0.34
CA TRP A 33 9.10 9.45 -0.21
C TRP A 33 8.53 8.40 0.73
N PHE A 34 7.27 8.58 1.12
CA PHE A 34 6.57 7.72 2.06
C PHE A 34 5.16 7.40 1.64
N TYR A 35 4.61 6.33 2.21
CA TYR A 35 3.17 6.21 2.34
C TYR A 35 2.65 7.20 3.39
N GLU A 36 1.50 7.84 3.12
CA GLU A 36 0.88 8.76 4.06
C GLU A 36 0.63 8.10 5.42
N SER A 37 0.18 6.83 5.42
CA SER A 37 -0.04 6.06 6.66
C SER A 37 1.23 5.96 7.52
N MET A 38 2.38 5.73 6.91
CA MET A 38 3.66 5.67 7.63
C MET A 38 4.07 7.04 8.15
N ALA A 39 3.95 8.09 7.34
CA ALA A 39 4.28 9.45 7.76
C ALA A 39 3.44 9.88 8.99
N ARG A 40 2.13 9.59 8.95
CA ARG A 40 1.20 9.89 10.06
C ARG A 40 1.51 9.06 11.31
N ALA A 41 1.74 7.77 11.15
CA ALA A 41 2.07 6.88 12.26
C ALA A 41 3.39 7.25 12.95
N SER A 42 4.36 7.76 12.19
CA SER A 42 5.67 8.22 12.72
C SER A 42 5.65 9.66 13.19
N GLY A 43 4.54 10.40 13.02
CA GLY A 43 4.43 11.80 13.44
C GLY A 43 5.31 12.77 12.64
N VAL A 44 5.86 12.36 11.50
CA VAL A 44 6.65 13.26 10.63
C VAL A 44 5.72 14.16 9.82
N ARG A 45 6.15 15.40 9.58
CA ARG A 45 5.42 16.32 8.70
C ARG A 45 5.48 15.81 7.25
N TYR A 46 4.38 15.91 6.52
CA TYR A 46 4.32 15.46 5.14
C TYR A 46 3.57 16.45 4.25
N VAL A 47 3.85 16.36 2.98
CA VAL A 47 3.13 17.07 1.92
C VAL A 47 2.36 16.04 1.11
N GLN A 48 1.04 16.18 1.07
CA GLN A 48 0.20 15.32 0.25
C GLN A 48 0.42 15.61 -1.23
N LEU A 49 0.63 14.56 -2.00
CA LEU A 49 0.80 14.67 -3.44
C LEU A 49 -0.57 14.80 -4.14
N PRO A 50 -0.62 15.41 -5.34
CA PRO A 50 -1.84 15.40 -6.16
C PRO A 50 -2.23 13.96 -6.55
N ALA A 51 -3.54 13.70 -6.68
CA ALA A 51 -4.08 12.39 -7.04
C ALA A 51 -3.53 11.81 -8.35
N SER A 52 -3.04 12.66 -9.26
CA SER A 52 -2.37 12.21 -10.49
C SER A 52 -1.01 11.53 -10.28
N VAL A 53 -0.43 11.61 -9.09
CA VAL A 53 0.91 11.03 -8.78
C VAL A 53 0.98 10.29 -7.44
N ASP A 54 -0.02 10.40 -6.56
CA ASP A 54 -0.03 9.78 -5.23
C ASP A 54 -0.42 8.30 -5.23
N LEU A 55 -0.78 7.77 -6.39
CA LEU A 55 -1.20 6.38 -6.62
C LEU A 55 -2.46 5.96 -5.85
N SER A 56 -3.24 6.90 -5.31
CA SER A 56 -4.45 6.60 -4.53
C SER A 56 -5.69 6.36 -5.41
N ASN A 57 -5.78 7.02 -6.57
CA ASN A 57 -6.97 7.04 -7.39
C ASN A 57 -6.97 5.94 -8.47
N ALA A 58 -7.99 5.07 -8.44
CA ALA A 58 -8.14 3.99 -9.42
C ALA A 58 -8.40 4.52 -10.85
N ASP A 59 -9.03 5.69 -10.98
CA ASP A 59 -9.35 6.30 -12.27
C ASP A 59 -8.10 6.82 -12.99
N GLU A 60 -7.03 7.09 -12.24
CA GLU A 60 -5.73 7.52 -12.77
C GLU A 60 -4.81 6.35 -13.21
N ARG A 61 -5.34 5.14 -13.28
CA ARG A 61 -4.55 3.94 -13.66
C ARG A 61 -3.75 4.13 -14.95
N ALA A 62 -4.31 4.75 -15.96
CA ALA A 62 -3.63 4.99 -17.23
C ALA A 62 -2.49 6.00 -17.09
N THR A 63 -2.69 7.04 -16.28
CA THR A 63 -1.67 8.04 -15.95
C THR A 63 -0.51 7.39 -15.21
N TYR A 64 -0.79 6.58 -14.20
CA TYR A 64 0.24 5.88 -13.43
C TYR A 64 1.01 4.87 -14.28
N ALA A 65 0.33 4.14 -15.17
CA ALA A 65 0.95 3.15 -16.05
C ALA A 65 1.92 3.75 -17.09
N ALA A 66 1.88 5.06 -17.31
CA ALA A 66 2.86 5.75 -18.17
C ALA A 66 4.27 5.79 -17.53
N ALA A 67 4.37 5.62 -16.22
CA ALA A 67 5.62 5.49 -15.50
C ALA A 67 6.00 4.01 -15.31
N SER A 68 7.28 3.70 -15.40
CA SER A 68 7.78 2.36 -15.08
C SER A 68 9.13 2.44 -14.38
N VAL A 69 9.42 1.45 -13.57
CA VAL A 69 10.68 1.32 -12.84
C VAL A 69 11.17 -0.12 -12.90
N ARG A 70 12.49 -0.29 -12.96
CA ARG A 70 13.12 -1.59 -12.83
C ARG A 70 13.42 -1.85 -11.36
N VAL A 71 12.91 -2.95 -10.85
CA VAL A 71 13.12 -3.40 -9.46
C VAL A 71 13.79 -4.77 -9.45
N ILE A 72 14.43 -5.10 -8.34
CA ILE A 72 14.97 -6.44 -8.11
C ILE A 72 13.78 -7.41 -8.01
N GLY A 73 13.83 -8.49 -8.79
CA GLY A 73 12.82 -9.53 -8.81
C GLY A 73 12.99 -10.55 -7.68
N ALA A 74 12.64 -11.79 -7.94
CA ALA A 74 12.71 -12.89 -6.95
C ALA A 74 14.14 -13.22 -6.47
N SER A 75 15.15 -12.85 -7.25
CA SER A 75 16.56 -12.97 -6.87
C SER A 75 17.33 -11.69 -7.16
N ALA A 76 18.48 -11.51 -6.51
CA ALA A 76 19.34 -10.33 -6.70
C ALA A 76 19.86 -10.15 -8.17
N ARG A 77 19.76 -11.20 -8.98
CA ARG A 77 20.17 -11.19 -10.40
C ARG A 77 19.01 -10.95 -11.35
N ASP A 78 17.77 -10.99 -10.82
CA ASP A 78 16.54 -10.80 -11.57
C ASP A 78 16.12 -9.34 -11.52
N THR A 79 15.75 -8.78 -12.65
CA THR A 79 15.12 -7.47 -12.72
C THR A 79 13.75 -7.58 -13.38
N VAL A 80 12.74 -7.01 -12.72
CA VAL A 80 11.38 -6.94 -13.23
C VAL A 80 11.04 -5.48 -13.50
N THR A 81 10.47 -5.18 -14.65
CA THR A 81 9.91 -3.86 -14.92
C THR A 81 8.50 -3.80 -14.33
N MET A 82 8.30 -2.92 -13.37
CA MET A 82 6.99 -2.62 -12.82
C MET A 82 6.45 -1.33 -13.40
N GLN A 83 5.21 -1.36 -13.85
CA GLN A 83 4.47 -0.17 -14.24
C GLN A 83 3.78 0.42 -13.01
N GLY A 84 3.63 1.74 -13.00
CA GLY A 84 2.85 2.43 -11.99
C GLY A 84 1.40 1.95 -12.01
N ALA A 85 0.82 1.78 -10.84
CA ALA A 85 -0.56 1.34 -10.67
C ALA A 85 -1.12 1.92 -9.37
N PRO A 86 -2.45 2.01 -9.23
CA PRO A 86 -3.06 2.40 -7.97
C PRO A 86 -2.64 1.44 -6.86
N ILE A 87 -2.24 2.00 -5.72
CA ILE A 87 -1.89 1.21 -4.54
C ILE A 87 -3.18 0.68 -3.91
N ARG A 88 -3.26 -0.64 -3.76
CA ARG A 88 -4.39 -1.33 -3.14
C ARG A 88 -3.86 -2.38 -2.17
N TYR A 89 -4.42 -2.40 -0.97
CA TYR A 89 -4.25 -3.50 -0.04
C TYR A 89 -5.34 -4.54 -0.26
N ALA A 90 -4.95 -5.78 -0.17
CA ALA A 90 -5.86 -6.91 -0.23
C ALA A 90 -5.53 -7.89 0.89
N PHE A 91 -6.51 -8.66 1.31
CA PHE A 91 -6.30 -9.78 2.21
C PHE A 91 -6.95 -11.04 1.64
N SER A 92 -6.46 -12.18 2.05
CA SER A 92 -7.01 -13.49 1.67
C SER A 92 -6.94 -14.46 2.84
N ILE A 93 -7.81 -15.46 2.80
CA ILE A 93 -7.77 -16.57 3.76
C ILE A 93 -7.02 -17.71 3.07
N PRO A 94 -5.88 -18.20 3.62
CA PRO A 94 -5.15 -19.31 3.02
C PRO A 94 -6.03 -20.57 2.93
N LEU A 95 -5.96 -21.30 1.82
CA LEU A 95 -6.72 -22.54 1.63
C LEU A 95 -6.44 -23.60 2.70
N LYS A 96 -5.24 -23.58 3.27
CA LYS A 96 -4.81 -24.49 4.34
C LYS A 96 -4.73 -23.80 5.69
N ALA A 97 -5.60 -22.80 5.94
CA ALA A 97 -5.66 -22.16 7.26
C ALA A 97 -6.02 -23.20 8.33
N THR A 98 -5.34 -23.17 9.46
CA THR A 98 -5.62 -24.08 10.60
C THR A 98 -7.01 -23.85 11.18
N HIS A 99 -7.50 -22.60 11.12
CA HIS A 99 -8.81 -22.20 11.64
C HIS A 99 -9.57 -21.36 10.58
N PRO A 100 -10.07 -22.00 9.51
CA PRO A 100 -10.67 -21.26 8.39
C PRO A 100 -11.89 -20.43 8.81
N ALA A 101 -12.77 -20.99 9.65
CA ALA A 101 -13.94 -20.27 10.15
C ALA A 101 -13.58 -19.01 10.97
N LEU A 102 -12.48 -19.03 11.70
CA LEU A 102 -11.98 -17.84 12.40
C LEU A 102 -11.42 -16.81 11.40
N GLY A 103 -10.75 -17.29 10.35
CA GLY A 103 -10.29 -16.44 9.25
C GLY A 103 -11.44 -15.74 8.53
N GLU A 104 -12.54 -16.44 8.27
CA GLU A 104 -13.76 -15.86 7.68
C GLU A 104 -14.36 -14.78 8.58
N ARG A 105 -14.54 -15.04 9.86
CA ARG A 105 -15.04 -14.05 10.84
C ARG A 105 -14.13 -12.84 10.94
N PHE A 106 -12.81 -13.03 10.88
CA PHE A 106 -11.87 -11.93 10.89
C PHE A 106 -11.95 -11.09 9.61
N ALA A 107 -12.13 -11.74 8.44
CA ALA A 107 -12.35 -11.06 7.18
C ALA A 107 -13.64 -10.22 7.20
N GLU A 108 -14.74 -10.79 7.72
CA GLU A 108 -16.00 -10.05 7.93
C GLU A 108 -15.81 -8.84 8.87
N PHE A 109 -15.09 -9.03 9.98
CA PHE A 109 -14.77 -7.96 10.91
C PHE A 109 -14.00 -6.83 10.21
N LEU A 110 -12.96 -7.15 9.42
CA LEU A 110 -12.19 -6.13 8.70
C LEU A 110 -13.03 -5.32 7.72
N LEU A 111 -14.07 -5.93 7.14
CA LEU A 111 -14.99 -5.27 6.20
C LEU A 111 -16.11 -4.47 6.89
N THR A 112 -16.28 -4.65 8.19
CA THR A 112 -17.35 -4.02 8.97
C THR A 112 -16.78 -3.16 10.10
N ASP A 113 -16.85 -3.60 11.33
CA ASP A 113 -16.42 -2.84 12.51
C ASP A 113 -14.91 -2.56 12.54
N GLY A 114 -14.11 -3.46 11.98
CA GLY A 114 -12.66 -3.33 11.88
C GLY A 114 -12.19 -2.20 10.97
N ARG A 115 -13.06 -1.68 10.08
CA ARG A 115 -12.74 -0.52 9.23
C ARG A 115 -12.29 0.68 10.07
N LYS A 116 -12.98 0.97 11.16
CA LYS A 116 -12.62 2.07 12.08
C LYS A 116 -11.24 1.86 12.69
N ALA A 117 -10.89 0.63 13.01
CA ALA A 117 -9.55 0.31 13.53
C ALA A 117 -8.46 0.54 12.48
N LEU A 118 -8.70 0.14 11.23
CA LEU A 118 -7.78 0.41 10.11
C LEU A 118 -7.61 1.91 9.87
N GLU A 119 -8.70 2.65 9.83
CA GLU A 119 -8.70 4.11 9.66
C GLU A 119 -7.99 4.81 10.83
N GLY A 120 -8.17 4.31 12.05
CA GLY A 120 -7.44 4.76 13.23
C GLY A 120 -5.93 4.53 13.16
N GLN A 121 -5.50 3.61 12.32
CA GLN A 121 -4.08 3.37 11.99
C GLN A 121 -3.67 4.04 10.66
N PHE A 122 -4.44 5.04 10.22
CA PHE A 122 -4.19 5.83 9.01
C PHE A 122 -4.22 5.01 7.69
N LEU A 123 -4.87 3.85 7.70
CA LEU A 123 -5.14 3.07 6.49
C LEU A 123 -6.51 3.46 5.94
N ALA A 124 -6.52 4.12 4.79
CA ALA A 124 -7.78 4.47 4.13
C ALA A 124 -8.48 3.20 3.63
N THR A 125 -9.72 3.00 4.06
CA THR A 125 -10.54 1.89 3.59
C THR A 125 -11.29 2.25 2.31
N LEU A 126 -11.44 1.29 1.40
CA LEU A 126 -12.23 1.51 0.19
C LEU A 126 -13.71 1.67 0.54
N PRO A 127 -14.40 2.68 -0.03
CA PRO A 127 -15.85 2.82 0.17
C PRO A 127 -16.63 1.59 -0.28
N ASN A 128 -16.22 1.00 -1.40
CA ASN A 128 -16.80 -0.19 -2.00
C ASN A 128 -15.68 -1.20 -2.26
N PRO A 129 -15.29 -1.99 -1.25
CA PRO A 129 -14.34 -3.08 -1.46
C PRO A 129 -14.99 -4.18 -2.31
N ASP A 130 -14.21 -4.85 -3.12
CA ASP A 130 -14.65 -5.94 -3.96
C ASP A 130 -13.87 -7.23 -3.67
N ALA A 131 -14.44 -8.36 -4.00
CA ALA A 131 -13.77 -9.64 -3.94
C ALA A 131 -13.33 -10.08 -5.33
N VAL A 132 -12.11 -10.61 -5.42
CA VAL A 132 -11.55 -11.15 -6.65
C VAL A 132 -11.29 -12.63 -6.47
N GLY A 133 -11.69 -13.44 -7.45
CA GLY A 133 -11.50 -14.89 -7.43
C GLY A 133 -12.79 -15.66 -7.12
N THR A 134 -12.65 -16.96 -6.84
CA THR A 134 -13.74 -17.90 -6.56
C THR A 134 -13.69 -18.36 -5.12
N GLY A 135 -14.84 -18.87 -4.61
CA GLY A 135 -14.89 -19.45 -3.25
C GLY A 135 -14.88 -18.41 -2.13
N VAL A 136 -15.35 -17.19 -2.41
CA VAL A 136 -15.51 -16.17 -1.36
C VAL A 136 -16.58 -16.63 -0.37
N PRO A 137 -16.29 -16.69 0.95
CA PRO A 137 -17.24 -17.11 1.97
C PRO A 137 -18.51 -16.26 1.98
N THR A 138 -19.67 -16.87 2.26
CA THR A 138 -20.96 -16.17 2.24
C THR A 138 -21.02 -14.98 3.19
N GLY A 139 -20.43 -15.09 4.38
CA GLY A 139 -20.36 -13.99 5.34
C GLY A 139 -19.57 -12.80 4.80
N VAL A 140 -18.44 -13.06 4.14
CA VAL A 140 -17.63 -12.04 3.48
C VAL A 140 -18.40 -11.38 2.33
N GLN A 141 -19.10 -12.16 1.51
CA GLN A 141 -19.96 -11.61 0.44
C GLN A 141 -21.05 -10.70 1.01
N SER A 142 -21.69 -11.13 2.10
CA SER A 142 -22.71 -10.33 2.79
C SER A 142 -22.13 -9.04 3.38
N ALA A 143 -20.91 -9.07 3.89
CA ALA A 143 -20.23 -7.90 4.42
C ALA A 143 -19.87 -6.89 3.32
N LEU A 144 -19.47 -7.37 2.12
CA LEU A 144 -19.21 -6.52 0.95
C LEU A 144 -20.46 -5.80 0.44
N GLY A 145 -21.62 -6.41 0.55
CA GLY A 145 -22.92 -5.85 0.11
C GLY A 145 -23.58 -4.88 1.11
N LYS A 146 -23.05 -4.74 2.32
CA LYS A 146 -23.58 -3.79 3.30
C LYS A 146 -23.00 -2.41 3.01
N LYS A 147 -23.86 -1.51 2.54
CA LYS A 147 -23.59 -0.07 2.39
C LYS A 147 -23.80 0.66 3.71
#